data_d0b4586624a23334bf075b57007a504d
#
_entry.id   d0b4586624a23334bf075b57007a504d
#
_cell.length_a   1.000
_cell.length_b   1.000
_cell.length_c   1.000
_cell.angle_alpha   90.00
_cell.angle_beta   90.00
_cell.angle_gamma   90.00
#
_symmetry.space_group_name_H-M   'P 1'
#
loop_
_entity.id
_entity.type
_entity.pdbx_description
1 polymer ?
#
loop_
_entity_poly.entity_id
_entity_poly.type
_entity_poly.pdbx_seq_one_letter_code
_entity_poly.pdbx_strand_id
1 'polypeptide(L)'
;MLDNYYYQYQDDRIYGKIEMSYDILPGLKAIGRIGGDFSNQRRENFNEKYTSAEGSYAYVGGKSDEVGYYSRYSYNRKQIDATALLSADYTLGDFTIMGTAGWNLNQRHYDYTGGYVNGLDVPGWYNLQNTTSAAVTETYNSKRRLIGVFGQAELGYKNFLFLNLSARND
;
A
#
# COMPACT_ATOMS: atom_id res chain seq x y z
N MET A 1 19.04 -4.60 -29.93
CA MET A 1 17.70 -5.19 -29.70
C MET A 1 17.14 -4.95 -28.27
N LEU A 2 17.96 -4.62 -27.28
CA LEU A 2 17.49 -4.35 -25.91
C LEU A 2 16.91 -2.93 -25.71
N ASP A 3 17.19 -2.00 -26.61
CA ASP A 3 16.78 -0.60 -26.50
C ASP A 3 15.34 -0.32 -26.98
N ASN A 4 14.69 -1.31 -27.62
CA ASN A 4 13.35 -1.15 -28.19
C ASN A 4 12.21 -1.39 -27.20
N TYR A 5 12.55 -1.85 -25.99
CA TYR A 5 11.60 -2.13 -24.92
C TYR A 5 12.12 -1.53 -23.63
N TYR A 6 11.32 -0.72 -23.00
CA TYR A 6 11.71 -0.07 -21.75
C TYR A 6 10.58 -0.16 -20.72
N TYR A 7 10.96 -0.52 -19.52
CA TYR A 7 10.08 -0.47 -18.37
C TYR A 7 10.73 0.35 -17.28
N GLN A 8 10.09 1.43 -16.87
CA GLN A 8 10.52 2.27 -15.77
C GLN A 8 9.54 2.18 -14.62
N TYR A 9 10.10 2.05 -13.45
CA TYR A 9 9.40 2.00 -12.19
C TYR A 9 10.05 2.97 -11.22
N GLN A 10 9.24 3.86 -10.67
CA GLN A 10 9.65 4.78 -9.61
C GLN A 10 8.64 4.66 -8.47
N ASP A 11 9.11 4.53 -7.23
CA ASP A 11 8.27 4.50 -6.03
C ASP A 11 8.81 5.48 -5.01
N ASP A 12 8.03 6.50 -4.70
CA ASP A 12 8.30 7.48 -3.66
C ASP A 12 7.45 7.12 -2.45
N ARG A 13 8.07 6.67 -1.35
CA ARG A 13 7.37 6.19 -0.16
C ARG A 13 7.87 6.89 1.09
N ILE A 14 6.94 7.35 1.90
CA ILE A 14 7.18 7.86 3.24
C ILE A 14 6.31 7.12 4.24
N TYR A 15 6.91 6.65 5.33
CA TYR A 15 6.19 5.98 6.40
C TYR A 15 6.77 6.31 7.76
N GLY A 16 5.94 6.22 8.77
CA GLY A 16 6.36 6.45 10.14
C GLY A 16 5.23 6.27 11.13
N LYS A 17 5.59 6.24 12.41
CA LYS A 17 4.64 6.23 13.50
C LYS A 17 5.11 7.10 14.65
N ILE A 18 4.15 7.65 15.38
CA ILE A 18 4.36 8.34 16.65
C ILE A 18 3.58 7.57 17.71
N GLU A 19 4.20 7.38 18.86
CA GLU A 19 3.57 6.80 20.05
C GLU A 19 3.78 7.75 21.21
N MET A 20 2.73 7.97 21.97
CA MET A 20 2.74 8.72 23.22
C MET A 20 2.12 7.88 24.30
N SER A 21 2.70 7.90 25.51
CA SER A 21 2.15 7.25 26.67
C SER A 21 2.09 8.23 27.84
N TYR A 22 1.07 8.07 28.66
CA TYR A 22 0.85 8.89 29.84
C TYR A 22 0.40 8.02 31.01
N ASP A 23 1.12 8.09 32.12
CA ASP A 23 0.75 7.40 33.35
C ASP A 23 -0.32 8.23 34.07
N ILE A 24 -1.56 7.73 34.03
CA ILE A 24 -2.72 8.40 34.64
C ILE A 24 -2.66 8.26 36.17
N LEU A 25 -2.38 7.04 36.63
CA LEU A 25 -2.22 6.65 38.01
C LEU A 25 -1.16 5.54 38.12
N PRO A 26 -0.57 5.28 39.30
CA PRO A 26 0.25 4.10 39.48
C PRO A 26 -0.50 2.84 39.05
N GLY A 27 0.09 2.09 38.12
CA GLY A 27 -0.52 0.91 37.52
C GLY A 27 -1.55 1.15 36.41
N LEU A 28 -1.84 2.42 35.99
CA LEU A 28 -2.76 2.73 34.89
C LEU A 28 -2.11 3.67 33.89
N LYS A 29 -1.97 3.22 32.65
CA LYS A 29 -1.31 3.95 31.56
C LYS A 29 -2.24 4.08 30.35
N ALA A 30 -2.33 5.29 29.80
CA ALA A 30 -2.91 5.55 28.49
C ALA A 30 -1.81 5.54 27.42
N ILE A 31 -2.08 4.94 26.26
CA ILE A 31 -1.16 4.89 25.13
C ILE A 31 -1.92 5.27 23.86
N GLY A 32 -1.38 6.23 23.13
CA GLY A 32 -1.87 6.64 21.83
C GLY A 32 -0.81 6.39 20.77
N ARG A 33 -1.22 5.78 19.66
CA ARG A 33 -0.36 5.54 18.48
C ARG A 33 -1.03 6.05 17.25
N ILE A 34 -0.28 6.73 16.40
CA ILE A 34 -0.71 7.08 15.05
C ILE A 34 0.44 6.78 14.09
N GLY A 35 0.13 6.09 13.00
CA GLY A 35 1.08 5.75 11.95
C GLY A 35 0.50 6.07 10.59
N GLY A 36 1.39 6.36 9.64
CA GLY A 36 1.04 6.58 8.25
C GLY A 36 2.04 5.89 7.32
N ASP A 37 1.55 5.46 6.17
CA ASP A 37 2.33 4.89 5.08
C ASP A 37 1.74 5.42 3.76
N PHE A 38 2.53 6.20 3.04
CA PHE A 38 2.13 6.89 1.82
C PHE A 38 3.12 6.53 0.72
N SER A 39 2.63 5.99 -0.37
CA SER A 39 3.43 5.61 -1.52
C SER A 39 2.80 6.15 -2.79
N ASN A 40 3.62 6.76 -3.63
CA ASN A 40 3.28 7.19 -4.98
C ASN A 40 4.20 6.46 -5.95
N GLN A 41 3.62 5.58 -6.75
CA GLN A 41 4.34 4.74 -7.68
C GLN A 41 3.99 5.15 -9.12
N ARG A 42 5.02 5.42 -9.91
CA ARG A 42 4.89 5.69 -11.33
C ARG A 42 5.47 4.52 -12.12
N ARG A 43 4.72 4.07 -13.12
CA ARG A 43 5.14 3.03 -14.05
C ARG A 43 5.00 3.54 -15.47
N GLU A 44 6.05 3.37 -16.25
CA GLU A 44 6.05 3.66 -17.68
C GLU A 44 6.58 2.44 -18.42
N ASN A 45 5.94 2.12 -19.53
CA ASN A 45 6.36 1.03 -20.38
C ASN A 45 6.18 1.45 -21.82
N PHE A 46 7.16 1.19 -22.67
CA PHE A 46 7.06 1.41 -24.09
C PHE A 46 7.72 0.31 -24.90
N ASN A 47 7.17 0.10 -26.09
CA ASN A 47 7.77 -0.63 -27.19
C ASN A 47 7.92 0.35 -28.33
N GLU A 48 9.09 0.35 -28.93
CA GLU A 48 9.37 1.24 -30.05
C GLU A 48 8.61 0.85 -31.31
N LYS A 49 8.17 1.86 -32.07
CA LYS A 49 7.64 1.68 -33.44
C LYS A 49 8.80 1.49 -34.39
N TYR A 50 8.82 0.40 -35.13
CA TYR A 50 9.80 0.18 -36.20
C TYR A 50 9.23 -0.65 -37.33
N THR A 51 9.84 -0.48 -38.52
CA THR A 51 9.57 -1.29 -39.67
C THR A 51 10.78 -2.16 -39.98
N SER A 52 10.55 -3.47 -40.09
CA SER A 52 11.58 -4.43 -40.40
C SER A 52 12.00 -4.29 -41.85
N ALA A 53 13.27 -4.01 -42.13
CA ALA A 53 13.78 -3.97 -43.51
C ALA A 53 13.71 -5.36 -44.15
N GLU A 54 13.29 -5.41 -45.40
CA GLU A 54 13.23 -6.63 -46.20
C GLU A 54 14.60 -7.32 -46.22
N GLY A 55 14.65 -8.62 -45.97
CA GLY A 55 15.89 -9.38 -45.88
C GLY A 55 16.64 -9.26 -44.53
N SER A 56 16.16 -8.44 -43.59
CA SER A 56 16.75 -8.40 -42.27
C SER A 56 16.45 -9.68 -41.47
N TYR A 57 17.29 -9.98 -40.43
CA TYR A 57 17.06 -11.13 -39.58
C TYR A 57 15.68 -11.11 -38.90
N ALA A 58 15.18 -9.92 -38.55
CA ALA A 58 13.85 -9.76 -37.98
C ALA A 58 12.74 -10.12 -38.95
N TYR A 59 12.87 -9.70 -40.21
CA TYR A 59 11.95 -9.99 -41.31
C TYR A 59 11.94 -11.50 -41.66
N VAL A 60 13.11 -12.11 -41.79
CA VAL A 60 13.24 -13.56 -42.06
C VAL A 60 12.77 -14.41 -40.90
N GLY A 61 12.89 -13.93 -39.66
CA GLY A 61 12.36 -14.59 -38.44
C GLY A 61 10.86 -14.46 -38.24
N GLY A 62 10.13 -13.89 -39.21
CA GLY A 62 8.68 -13.75 -39.15
C GLY A 62 8.19 -12.65 -38.20
N LYS A 63 9.07 -11.76 -37.73
CA LYS A 63 8.68 -10.57 -37.00
C LYS A 63 8.32 -9.47 -37.97
N SER A 64 7.03 -9.19 -37.99
CA SER A 64 6.46 -8.04 -38.71
C SER A 64 6.83 -6.71 -38.04
N ASP A 65 6.48 -5.63 -38.72
CA ASP A 65 6.55 -4.29 -38.18
C ASP A 65 5.89 -4.16 -36.81
N GLU A 66 6.50 -3.38 -35.92
CA GLU A 66 5.94 -3.02 -34.64
C GLU A 66 5.28 -1.65 -34.71
N VAL A 67 4.03 -1.57 -34.36
CA VAL A 67 3.25 -0.32 -34.38
C VAL A 67 3.63 0.64 -33.26
N GLY A 68 4.37 0.15 -32.26
CA GLY A 68 4.72 0.88 -31.07
C GLY A 68 3.63 0.86 -29.99
N TYR A 69 4.05 0.99 -28.76
CA TYR A 69 3.18 0.99 -27.58
C TYR A 69 3.74 1.93 -26.54
N TYR A 70 2.87 2.62 -25.83
CA TYR A 70 3.24 3.38 -24.65
C TYR A 70 2.15 3.28 -23.58
N SER A 71 2.57 3.09 -22.35
CA SER A 71 1.67 3.17 -21.21
C SER A 71 2.30 3.96 -20.06
N ARG A 72 1.44 4.66 -19.32
CA ARG A 72 1.83 5.39 -18.12
C ARG A 72 0.74 5.27 -17.06
N TYR A 73 1.12 4.82 -15.87
CA TYR A 73 0.23 4.67 -14.72
C TYR A 73 0.84 5.33 -13.48
N SER A 74 0.00 5.97 -12.71
CA SER A 74 0.31 6.49 -11.38
C SER A 74 -0.57 5.79 -10.35
N TYR A 75 0.05 5.17 -9.36
CA TYR A 75 -0.60 4.44 -8.29
C TYR A 75 -0.36 5.15 -6.97
N ASN A 76 -1.42 5.50 -6.26
CA ASN A 76 -1.35 6.10 -4.93
C ASN A 76 -1.85 5.11 -3.88
N ARG A 77 -1.06 4.92 -2.85
CA ARG A 77 -1.44 4.11 -1.69
C ARG A 77 -1.27 4.96 -0.44
N LYS A 78 -2.32 4.99 0.36
CA LYS A 78 -2.32 5.72 1.63
C LYS A 78 -2.88 4.79 2.70
N GLN A 79 -2.11 4.60 3.76
CA GLN A 79 -2.57 3.86 4.93
C GLN A 79 -2.39 4.73 6.15
N ILE A 80 -3.41 4.76 7.00
CA ILE A 80 -3.38 5.43 8.30
C ILE A 80 -3.84 4.41 9.32
N ASP A 81 -3.05 4.26 10.37
CA ASP A 81 -3.32 3.42 11.53
C ASP A 81 -3.34 4.30 12.77
N ALA A 82 -4.39 4.20 13.57
CA ALA A 82 -4.49 4.86 14.85
C ALA A 82 -4.95 3.87 15.92
N THR A 83 -4.35 3.94 17.09
CA THR A 83 -4.70 3.09 18.23
C THR A 83 -4.72 3.95 19.48
N ALA A 84 -5.76 3.79 20.29
CA ALA A 84 -5.80 4.29 21.64
C ALA A 84 -6.11 3.14 22.58
N LEU A 85 -5.36 3.01 23.67
CA LEU A 85 -5.53 1.95 24.63
C LEU A 85 -5.22 2.41 26.05
N LEU A 86 -5.86 1.76 26.99
CA LEU A 86 -5.56 1.82 28.41
C LEU A 86 -4.94 0.50 28.82
N SER A 87 -3.87 0.56 29.58
CA SER A 87 -3.20 -0.60 30.18
C SER A 87 -3.21 -0.46 31.68
N ALA A 88 -3.63 -1.50 32.37
CA ALA A 88 -3.69 -1.59 33.79
C ALA A 88 -2.81 -2.75 34.29
N ASP A 89 -2.09 -2.52 35.40
CA ASP A 89 -1.26 -3.52 36.09
C ASP A 89 -1.32 -3.25 37.58
N TYR A 90 -2.02 -4.12 38.29
CA TYR A 90 -2.24 -4.00 39.74
C TYR A 90 -1.96 -5.30 40.47
N THR A 91 -1.33 -5.19 41.63
CA THR A 91 -1.17 -6.29 42.58
C THR A 91 -1.93 -5.96 43.86
N LEU A 92 -2.91 -6.79 44.22
CA LEU A 92 -3.80 -6.64 45.33
C LEU A 92 -3.69 -7.87 46.26
N GLY A 93 -2.74 -7.85 47.17
CA GLY A 93 -2.46 -9.00 48.01
C GLY A 93 -1.98 -10.22 47.22
N ASP A 94 -2.72 -11.31 47.27
CA ASP A 94 -2.41 -12.54 46.52
C ASP A 94 -2.85 -12.50 45.03
N PHE A 95 -3.51 -11.43 44.60
CA PHE A 95 -4.05 -11.32 43.27
C PHE A 95 -3.22 -10.34 42.41
N THR A 96 -2.95 -10.71 41.15
CA THR A 96 -2.44 -9.83 40.10
C THR A 96 -3.50 -9.63 39.03
N ILE A 97 -3.69 -8.39 38.59
CA ILE A 97 -4.66 -8.02 37.55
C ILE A 97 -3.91 -7.24 36.54
N MET A 98 -3.73 -7.82 35.37
CA MET A 98 -3.20 -7.11 34.17
C MET A 98 -4.30 -7.02 33.14
N GLY A 99 -4.45 -5.87 32.51
CA GLY A 99 -5.47 -5.68 31.52
C GLY A 99 -5.10 -4.62 30.50
N THR A 100 -5.63 -4.79 29.30
CA THR A 100 -5.54 -3.78 28.24
C THR A 100 -6.88 -3.68 27.52
N ALA A 101 -7.39 -2.48 27.36
CA ALA A 101 -8.58 -2.22 26.56
C ALA A 101 -8.33 -1.04 25.63
N GLY A 102 -8.88 -1.10 24.43
CA GLY A 102 -8.66 -0.03 23.47
C GLY A 102 -9.45 -0.19 22.19
N TRP A 103 -9.19 0.74 21.30
CA TRP A 103 -9.70 0.69 19.94
C TRP A 103 -8.59 0.96 18.93
N ASN A 104 -8.79 0.48 17.73
CA ASN A 104 -7.92 0.80 16.62
C ASN A 104 -8.72 1.18 15.38
N LEU A 105 -8.12 2.04 14.57
CA LEU A 105 -8.56 2.43 13.24
C LEU A 105 -7.48 2.03 12.24
N ASN A 106 -7.83 1.31 11.20
CA ASN A 106 -7.01 1.12 10.02
C ASN A 106 -7.78 1.63 8.80
N GLN A 107 -7.24 2.62 8.12
CA GLN A 107 -7.81 3.15 6.89
C GLN A 107 -6.80 2.98 5.76
N ARG A 108 -7.25 2.34 4.68
CA ARG A 108 -6.47 2.16 3.44
C ARG A 108 -7.20 2.85 2.30
N HIS A 109 -6.45 3.56 1.50
CA HIS A 109 -6.92 4.15 0.25
C HIS A 109 -5.93 3.74 -0.83
N TYR A 110 -6.46 3.21 -1.91
CA TYR A 110 -5.70 2.85 -3.09
C TYR A 110 -6.43 3.41 -4.30
N ASP A 111 -5.72 4.19 -5.08
CA ASP A 111 -6.19 4.68 -6.35
C ASP A 111 -5.10 4.56 -7.41
N TYR A 112 -5.51 4.37 -8.64
CA TYR A 112 -4.62 4.56 -9.77
C TYR A 112 -5.32 5.26 -10.92
N THR A 113 -4.53 5.97 -11.68
CA THR A 113 -4.93 6.62 -12.92
C THR A 113 -3.83 6.43 -13.94
N GLY A 114 -4.20 6.13 -15.16
CA GLY A 114 -3.26 5.97 -16.23
C GLY A 114 -3.94 5.59 -17.53
N GLY A 115 -3.12 5.15 -18.47
CA GLY A 115 -3.61 4.70 -19.75
C GLY A 115 -2.50 4.17 -20.63
N TYR A 116 -2.91 3.72 -21.80
CA TYR A 116 -2.01 3.23 -22.82
C TYR A 116 -2.48 3.58 -24.24
N VAL A 117 -1.54 3.54 -25.13
CA VAL A 117 -1.78 3.69 -26.57
C VAL A 117 -1.12 2.53 -27.30
N ASN A 118 -1.82 2.01 -28.30
CA ASN A 118 -1.32 1.07 -29.29
C ASN A 118 -1.21 1.80 -30.64
N GLY A 119 -0.03 1.74 -31.25
CA GLY A 119 0.24 2.43 -32.49
C GLY A 119 0.67 3.88 -32.22
N LEU A 120 2.00 4.08 -32.20
CA LEU A 120 2.58 5.41 -32.10
C LEU A 120 2.56 6.07 -33.48
N ASP A 121 2.18 7.34 -33.54
CA ASP A 121 2.24 8.14 -34.78
C ASP A 121 3.69 8.50 -35.11
N VAL A 122 4.40 9.08 -34.16
CA VAL A 122 5.79 9.50 -34.29
C VAL A 122 6.71 8.52 -33.51
N PRO A 123 7.69 7.87 -34.20
CA PRO A 123 8.67 7.04 -33.54
C PRO A 123 9.51 7.83 -32.50
N GLY A 124 9.89 7.19 -31.39
CA GLY A 124 10.75 7.77 -30.37
C GLY A 124 10.10 8.84 -29.50
N TRP A 125 8.83 9.18 -29.70
CA TRP A 125 8.08 10.07 -28.82
C TRP A 125 7.07 9.31 -27.98
N TYR A 126 7.41 9.03 -26.73
CA TYR A 126 6.60 8.23 -25.80
C TYR A 126 5.66 9.11 -24.99
N ASN A 127 4.44 9.27 -25.48
CA ASN A 127 3.39 10.08 -24.86
C ASN A 127 2.02 9.49 -25.19
N LEU A 128 1.06 9.60 -24.26
CA LEU A 128 -0.31 9.13 -24.44
C LEU A 128 -1.06 9.90 -25.56
N GLN A 129 -0.55 11.06 -25.97
CA GLN A 129 -1.08 11.82 -27.10
C GLN A 129 -0.52 11.39 -28.44
N ASN A 130 0.58 10.61 -28.45
CA ASN A 130 1.23 10.13 -29.66
C ASN A 130 0.59 8.81 -30.10
N THR A 131 -0.53 8.89 -30.77
CA THR A 131 -1.28 7.71 -31.15
C THR A 131 -2.05 7.91 -32.43
N THR A 132 -2.12 6.87 -33.24
CA THR A 132 -2.96 6.78 -34.45
C THR A 132 -4.43 6.46 -34.15
N SER A 133 -4.74 6.10 -32.89
CA SER A 133 -6.07 5.75 -32.41
C SER A 133 -6.33 6.36 -31.04
N ALA A 134 -7.56 6.32 -30.53
CA ALA A 134 -7.87 6.85 -29.22
C ALA A 134 -7.06 6.15 -28.11
N ALA A 135 -6.47 6.93 -27.21
CA ALA A 135 -5.84 6.40 -26.01
C ALA A 135 -6.87 5.75 -25.09
N VAL A 136 -6.53 4.60 -24.55
CA VAL A 136 -7.33 3.95 -23.50
C VAL A 136 -6.91 4.52 -22.16
N THR A 137 -7.86 5.02 -21.39
CA THR A 137 -7.63 5.54 -20.04
C THR A 137 -8.31 4.67 -19.01
N GLU A 138 -7.64 4.46 -17.88
CA GLU A 138 -8.11 3.63 -16.78
C GLU A 138 -7.99 4.39 -15.47
N THR A 139 -9.02 4.27 -14.65
CA THR A 139 -9.04 4.81 -13.28
C THR A 139 -9.64 3.78 -12.33
N TYR A 140 -9.09 3.73 -11.13
CA TYR A 140 -9.62 2.89 -10.08
C TYR A 140 -9.48 3.59 -8.73
N ASN A 141 -10.46 3.43 -7.87
CA ASN A 141 -10.44 3.97 -6.53
C ASN A 141 -11.02 2.94 -5.55
N SER A 142 -10.34 2.71 -4.45
CA SER A 142 -10.80 1.83 -3.38
C SER A 142 -10.43 2.41 -2.03
N LYS A 143 -11.42 2.44 -1.14
CA LYS A 143 -11.23 2.88 0.24
C LYS A 143 -11.81 1.85 1.18
N ARG A 144 -10.99 1.39 2.13
CA ARG A 144 -11.39 0.47 3.19
C ARG A 144 -11.07 1.09 4.54
N ARG A 145 -12.03 1.02 5.45
CA ARG A 145 -11.86 1.44 6.84
C ARG A 145 -12.30 0.31 7.76
N LEU A 146 -11.47 0.00 8.71
CA LEU A 146 -11.74 -0.95 9.79
C LEU A 146 -11.60 -0.21 11.10
N ILE A 147 -12.55 -0.39 11.98
CA ILE A 147 -12.54 0.14 13.35
C ILE A 147 -12.85 -1.03 14.24
N GLY A 148 -11.92 -1.34 15.14
CA GLY A 148 -12.10 -2.42 16.08
C GLY A 148 -11.97 -1.93 17.52
N VAL A 149 -12.73 -2.53 18.42
CA VAL A 149 -12.55 -2.42 19.86
C VAL A 149 -12.07 -3.76 20.40
N PHE A 150 -11.16 -3.73 21.36
CA PHE A 150 -10.60 -4.95 21.92
C PHE A 150 -10.30 -4.79 23.40
N GLY A 151 -10.28 -5.91 24.10
CA GLY A 151 -9.88 -5.99 25.47
C GLY A 151 -9.26 -7.34 25.79
N GLN A 152 -8.29 -7.33 26.68
CA GLN A 152 -7.71 -8.53 27.26
C GLN A 152 -7.46 -8.29 28.75
N ALA A 153 -7.61 -9.34 29.53
CA ALA A 153 -7.34 -9.33 30.96
C ALA A 153 -6.68 -10.64 31.38
N GLU A 154 -5.71 -10.53 32.26
CA GLU A 154 -5.10 -11.65 32.95
C GLU A 154 -5.31 -11.47 34.46
N LEU A 155 -5.84 -12.50 35.11
CA LEU A 155 -6.03 -12.58 36.53
C LEU A 155 -5.11 -13.68 37.05
N GLY A 156 -4.19 -13.33 37.93
CA GLY A 156 -3.28 -14.25 38.60
C GLY A 156 -3.65 -14.39 40.08
N TYR A 157 -3.53 -15.60 40.62
CA TYR A 157 -3.68 -15.87 42.04
C TYR A 157 -2.45 -16.61 42.56
N LYS A 158 -1.77 -16.04 43.57
CA LYS A 158 -0.58 -16.58 44.26
C LYS A 158 0.51 -17.07 43.30
N ASN A 159 0.60 -16.51 42.10
CA ASN A 159 1.56 -16.88 41.02
C ASN A 159 1.53 -18.36 40.58
N PHE A 160 0.44 -19.10 40.89
CA PHE A 160 0.29 -20.48 40.43
C PHE A 160 -0.94 -20.71 39.55
N LEU A 161 -1.97 -19.83 39.64
CA LEU A 161 -3.18 -19.94 38.87
C LEU A 161 -3.36 -18.66 38.04
N PHE A 162 -3.56 -18.80 36.73
CA PHE A 162 -3.77 -17.68 35.81
C PHE A 162 -5.00 -17.92 34.94
N LEU A 163 -5.83 -16.87 34.80
CA LEU A 163 -6.97 -16.85 33.92
C LEU A 163 -6.77 -15.73 32.89
N ASN A 164 -6.73 -16.09 31.61
CA ASN A 164 -6.62 -15.15 30.52
C ASN A 164 -7.94 -15.05 29.76
N LEU A 165 -8.42 -13.83 29.56
CA LEU A 165 -9.64 -13.50 28.82
C LEU A 165 -9.29 -12.50 27.73
N SER A 166 -9.84 -12.69 26.52
CA SER A 166 -9.71 -11.72 25.44
C SER A 166 -10.97 -11.64 24.62
N ALA A 167 -11.30 -10.44 24.15
CA ALA A 167 -12.42 -10.19 23.26
C ALA A 167 -12.06 -9.09 22.24
N ARG A 168 -12.58 -9.21 21.03
CA ARG A 168 -12.43 -8.22 19.96
C ARG A 168 -13.69 -8.17 19.11
N ASN A 169 -14.05 -6.95 18.70
CA ASN A 169 -15.10 -6.67 17.73
C ASN A 169 -14.55 -5.67 16.68
N ASP A 170 -14.75 -5.99 15.40
CA ASP A 170 -14.27 -5.18 14.24
C ASP A 170 -15.46 -4.78 13.36
#